data_9dc604126967a0ea4b7aa2d9ac05426d
#
_entry.id   9dc604126967a0ea4b7aa2d9ac05426d
#
_cell.length_a   1.000
_cell.length_b   1.000
_cell.length_c   1.000
_cell.angle_alpha   90.00
_cell.angle_beta   90.00
_cell.angle_gamma   90.00
#
_symmetry.space_group_name_H-M   'P 1'
#
loop_
_entity.id
_entity.type
_entity.pdbx_description
1 polymer ?
#
loop_
_entity_poly.entity_id
_entity_poly.type
_entity_poly.pdbx_seq_one_letter_code
_entity_poly.pdbx_strand_id
1 'polypeptide(L)'
;MLTGYIEGYYGIELSWKERDSILSKLNETGCNTFFYCPKEDPYHRIKWKEDYPTSWIEDFKKFKLNADNAGIDIIFGISPGASLDLKDFEYLERKIEIFKELSVENFCILFDDIPKEKEQFSLHREVLELCLEKFPNINLSCVPSQYCKNMVENSNNDYLVELDKVDISIPFFWTGNQVITSNYSDNNIDSLSLIHI
;
A
#
# COMPACT_ATOMS: atom_id res chain seq x y z
N MET A 1 10.52 11.10 7.11
CA MET A 1 9.03 11.21 7.19
C MET A 1 8.50 11.10 5.77
N LEU A 2 7.51 10.25 5.52
CA LEU A 2 6.84 10.16 4.23
C LEU A 2 5.80 11.27 4.13
N THR A 3 5.87 12.07 3.07
CA THR A 3 4.88 13.12 2.76
C THR A 3 4.61 13.07 1.27
N GLY A 4 3.34 12.97 0.88
CA GLY A 4 3.10 12.76 -0.54
C GLY A 4 1.65 12.61 -0.94
N TYR A 5 1.45 11.94 -2.05
CA TYR A 5 0.16 11.70 -2.68
C TYR A 5 -0.13 10.21 -2.77
N ILE A 6 -1.36 9.83 -2.48
CA ILE A 6 -1.86 8.46 -2.60
C ILE A 6 -2.89 8.41 -3.72
N GLU A 7 -2.59 7.64 -4.78
CA GLU A 7 -3.55 7.31 -5.83
C GLU A 7 -4.33 6.06 -5.41
N GLY A 8 -5.21 6.19 -4.38
CA GLY A 8 -5.92 5.07 -3.76
C GLY A 8 -7.45 5.21 -3.77
N TYR A 9 -8.01 5.99 -4.68
CA TYR A 9 -9.43 6.29 -4.77
C TYR A 9 -10.10 5.57 -5.95
N TYR A 10 -11.43 5.50 -5.88
CA TYR A 10 -12.27 5.01 -6.98
C TYR A 10 -12.55 6.12 -7.97
N GLY A 11 -12.77 5.76 -9.23
CA GLY A 11 -13.15 6.69 -10.29
C GLY A 11 -12.26 6.58 -11.51
N ILE A 12 -11.98 7.70 -12.18
CA ILE A 12 -11.18 7.72 -13.40
C ILE A 12 -9.71 7.46 -13.05
N GLU A 13 -9.12 6.44 -13.67
CA GLU A 13 -7.69 6.19 -13.59
C GLU A 13 -6.91 7.34 -14.22
N LEU A 14 -5.86 7.82 -13.52
CA LEU A 14 -4.98 8.85 -14.05
C LEU A 14 -4.18 8.32 -15.24
N SER A 15 -4.03 9.16 -16.27
CA SER A 15 -3.05 8.91 -17.31
C SER A 15 -1.61 9.08 -16.79
N TRP A 16 -0.63 8.48 -17.45
CA TRP A 16 0.78 8.65 -17.09
C TRP A 16 1.21 10.12 -17.09
N LYS A 17 0.69 10.93 -18.02
CA LYS A 17 0.93 12.37 -18.09
C LYS A 17 0.40 13.12 -16.87
N GLU A 18 -0.76 12.73 -16.34
CA GLU A 18 -1.31 13.31 -15.11
C GLU A 18 -0.48 12.91 -13.89
N ARG A 19 -0.03 11.65 -13.82
CA ARG A 19 0.90 11.19 -12.78
C ARG A 19 2.21 11.99 -12.81
N ASP A 20 2.80 12.20 -13.99
CA ASP A 20 4.01 13.04 -14.15
C ASP A 20 3.77 14.48 -13.67
N SER A 21 2.59 15.02 -13.94
CA SER A 21 2.22 16.37 -13.45
C SER A 21 2.11 16.42 -11.92
N ILE A 22 1.68 15.33 -11.29
CA ILE A 22 1.65 15.20 -9.83
C ILE A 22 3.07 15.12 -9.26
N LEU A 23 3.99 14.35 -9.88
CA LEU A 23 5.40 14.30 -9.46
C LEU A 23 6.01 15.72 -9.42
N SER A 24 5.77 16.53 -10.45
CA SER A 24 6.26 17.91 -10.49
C SER A 24 5.74 18.73 -9.30
N LYS A 25 4.44 18.61 -8.98
CA LYS A 25 3.82 19.33 -7.85
C LYS A 25 4.34 18.83 -6.50
N LEU A 26 4.58 17.51 -6.34
CA LEU A 26 5.15 16.96 -5.12
C LEU A 26 6.54 17.54 -4.88
N ASN A 27 7.39 17.58 -5.91
CA ASN A 27 8.71 18.17 -5.81
C ASN A 27 8.64 19.67 -5.43
N GLU A 28 7.78 20.46 -6.10
CA GLU A 28 7.57 21.88 -5.81
C GLU A 28 7.12 22.15 -4.38
N THR A 29 6.35 21.25 -3.78
CA THR A 29 5.82 21.38 -2.40
C THR A 29 6.70 20.76 -1.34
N GLY A 30 7.84 20.15 -1.72
CA GLY A 30 8.75 19.46 -0.81
C GLY A 30 8.23 18.11 -0.30
N CYS A 31 7.21 17.56 -0.96
CA CYS A 31 6.77 16.19 -0.73
C CYS A 31 7.74 15.21 -1.41
N ASN A 32 7.82 13.99 -0.88
CA ASN A 32 8.83 13.02 -1.28
C ASN A 32 8.27 11.67 -1.73
N THR A 33 6.93 11.48 -1.76
CA THR A 33 6.36 10.15 -1.97
C THR A 33 5.15 10.18 -2.90
N PHE A 34 5.10 9.24 -3.84
CA PHE A 34 3.91 8.91 -4.61
C PHE A 34 3.53 7.46 -4.32
N PHE A 35 2.36 7.22 -3.76
CA PHE A 35 1.85 5.89 -3.49
C PHE A 35 0.92 5.45 -4.62
N TYR A 36 1.39 4.50 -5.43
CA TYR A 36 0.63 3.91 -6.53
C TYR A 36 -0.24 2.76 -6.03
N CYS A 37 -1.54 2.98 -5.94
CA CYS A 37 -2.54 1.95 -5.60
C CYS A 37 -3.94 2.26 -6.16
N PRO A 38 -4.07 2.62 -7.46
CA PRO A 38 -5.34 3.05 -8.03
C PRO A 38 -6.36 1.90 -8.02
N LYS A 39 -7.56 2.18 -7.49
CA LYS A 39 -8.61 1.17 -7.35
C LYS A 39 -9.14 0.66 -8.71
N GLU A 40 -8.94 1.43 -9.79
CA GLU A 40 -9.34 1.08 -11.15
C GLU A 40 -8.28 0.24 -11.89
N ASP A 41 -7.05 0.15 -11.39
CA ASP A 41 -6.03 -0.74 -11.96
C ASP A 41 -6.38 -2.20 -11.64
N PRO A 42 -6.75 -3.01 -12.66
CA PRO A 42 -7.14 -4.39 -12.42
C PRO A 42 -5.98 -5.26 -11.91
N TYR A 43 -4.74 -4.98 -12.34
CA TYR A 43 -3.56 -5.80 -12.01
C TYR A 43 -3.00 -5.53 -10.63
N HIS A 44 -3.32 -4.38 -10.07
CA HIS A 44 -3.06 -4.06 -8.68
C HIS A 44 -3.99 -4.86 -7.74
N ARG A 45 -5.24 -5.14 -8.14
CA ARG A 45 -6.31 -5.60 -7.26
C ARG A 45 -7.01 -6.88 -7.75
N ILE A 46 -7.96 -6.77 -8.69
CA ILE A 46 -8.85 -7.87 -9.08
C ILE A 46 -8.06 -9.00 -9.78
N LYS A 47 -7.10 -8.62 -10.60
CA LYS A 47 -6.22 -9.51 -11.36
C LYS A 47 -4.79 -9.53 -10.78
N TRP A 48 -4.66 -9.37 -9.49
CA TRP A 48 -3.36 -9.23 -8.84
C TRP A 48 -2.40 -10.43 -9.08
N LYS A 49 -2.94 -11.59 -9.43
CA LYS A 49 -2.16 -12.79 -9.81
C LYS A 49 -1.63 -12.73 -11.24
N GLU A 50 -2.17 -11.86 -12.08
CA GLU A 50 -1.73 -11.70 -13.47
C GLU A 50 -0.57 -10.71 -13.55
N ASP A 51 0.30 -10.91 -14.56
CA ASP A 51 1.35 -9.95 -14.88
C ASP A 51 0.75 -8.71 -15.57
N TYR A 52 1.41 -7.59 -15.38
CA TYR A 52 1.07 -6.38 -16.13
C TYR A 52 1.42 -6.53 -17.62
N PRO A 53 0.63 -5.94 -18.54
CA PRO A 53 0.97 -5.90 -19.95
C PRO A 53 2.31 -5.23 -20.20
N THR A 54 3.07 -5.69 -21.20
CA THR A 54 4.39 -5.14 -21.52
C THR A 54 4.37 -3.63 -21.76
N SER A 55 3.34 -3.15 -22.50
CA SER A 55 3.19 -1.71 -22.74
C SER A 55 2.99 -0.90 -21.46
N TRP A 56 2.25 -1.44 -20.50
CA TRP A 56 2.07 -0.81 -19.22
C TRP A 56 3.39 -0.75 -18.41
N ILE A 57 4.15 -1.84 -18.43
CA ILE A 57 5.48 -1.91 -17.80
C ILE A 57 6.44 -0.88 -18.41
N GLU A 58 6.41 -0.71 -19.74
CA GLU A 58 7.23 0.30 -20.42
C GLU A 58 6.87 1.73 -20.00
N ASP A 59 5.59 2.02 -19.84
CA ASP A 59 5.14 3.32 -19.38
C ASP A 59 5.43 3.54 -17.90
N PHE A 60 5.26 2.51 -17.06
CA PHE A 60 5.67 2.57 -15.65
C PHE A 60 7.18 2.82 -15.51
N LYS A 61 8.03 2.22 -16.34
CA LYS A 61 9.49 2.49 -16.33
C LYS A 61 9.79 3.97 -16.56
N LYS A 62 9.09 4.60 -17.51
CA LYS A 62 9.26 6.05 -17.78
C LYS A 62 8.82 6.87 -16.58
N PHE A 63 7.65 6.55 -16.02
CA PHE A 63 7.12 7.20 -14.83
C PHE A 63 8.08 7.06 -13.63
N LYS A 64 8.61 5.85 -13.37
CA LYS A 64 9.59 5.62 -12.31
C LYS A 64 10.86 6.45 -12.51
N LEU A 65 11.38 6.52 -13.74
CA LEU A 65 12.53 7.35 -14.06
C LEU A 65 12.24 8.84 -13.80
N ASN A 66 11.05 9.32 -14.17
CA ASN A 66 10.63 10.70 -13.90
C ASN A 66 10.51 10.97 -12.40
N ALA A 67 10.00 10.00 -11.62
CA ALA A 67 9.93 10.09 -10.17
C ALA A 67 11.32 10.20 -9.55
N ASP A 68 12.26 9.34 -9.97
CA ASP A 68 13.65 9.36 -9.50
C ASP A 68 14.33 10.71 -9.79
N ASN A 69 14.14 11.23 -11.00
CA ASN A 69 14.68 12.55 -11.38
C ASN A 69 14.06 13.70 -10.58
N ALA A 70 12.83 13.53 -10.12
CA ALA A 70 12.14 14.50 -9.26
C ALA A 70 12.46 14.31 -7.77
N GLY A 71 13.19 13.27 -7.37
CA GLY A 71 13.46 12.95 -5.97
C GLY A 71 12.21 12.43 -5.23
N ILE A 72 11.29 11.77 -5.95
CA ILE A 72 10.06 11.22 -5.41
C ILE A 72 10.16 9.69 -5.33
N ASP A 73 10.00 9.15 -4.15
CA ASP A 73 9.92 7.70 -3.93
C ASP A 73 8.57 7.16 -4.37
N ILE A 74 8.57 6.06 -5.12
CA ILE A 74 7.35 5.33 -5.46
C ILE A 74 7.11 4.23 -4.43
N ILE A 75 5.96 4.24 -3.76
CA ILE A 75 5.46 3.08 -3.05
C ILE A 75 4.53 2.34 -4.00
N PHE A 76 4.81 1.07 -4.29
CA PHE A 76 3.98 0.25 -5.15
C PHE A 76 3.03 -0.61 -4.30
N GLY A 77 1.73 -0.38 -4.48
CA GLY A 77 0.70 -1.10 -3.76
C GLY A 77 0.31 -2.41 -4.45
N ILE A 78 0.07 -3.46 -3.67
CA ILE A 78 -0.50 -4.72 -4.14
C ILE A 78 -1.66 -5.08 -3.22
N SER A 79 -2.86 -5.22 -3.79
CA SER A 79 -4.08 -5.54 -3.04
C SER A 79 -4.59 -6.94 -3.41
N PRO A 80 -4.13 -7.99 -2.73
CA PRO A 80 -4.54 -9.36 -3.04
C PRO A 80 -6.00 -9.67 -2.69
N GLY A 81 -6.65 -8.77 -1.92
CA GLY A 81 -8.07 -8.84 -1.60
C GLY A 81 -8.50 -10.08 -0.83
N ALA A 82 -9.81 -10.31 -0.80
CA ALA A 82 -10.44 -11.42 -0.08
C ALA A 82 -10.17 -12.82 -0.67
N SER A 83 -9.47 -12.90 -1.79
CA SER A 83 -9.10 -14.16 -2.46
C SER A 83 -7.68 -14.64 -2.11
N LEU A 84 -7.00 -13.93 -1.22
CA LEU A 84 -5.66 -14.29 -0.78
C LEU A 84 -5.68 -15.63 -0.02
N ASP A 85 -4.69 -16.47 -0.34
CA ASP A 85 -4.41 -17.73 0.35
C ASP A 85 -2.86 -17.89 0.34
N LEU A 86 -2.28 -18.53 1.34
CA LEU A 86 -0.83 -18.76 1.38
C LEU A 86 -0.28 -19.51 0.18
N LYS A 87 -1.06 -20.40 -0.40
CA LYS A 87 -0.69 -21.11 -1.66
C LYS A 87 -0.52 -20.16 -2.85
N ASP A 88 -1.08 -18.96 -2.77
CA ASP A 88 -1.02 -17.93 -3.81
C ASP A 88 0.16 -16.97 -3.61
N PHE A 89 0.98 -17.18 -2.58
CA PHE A 89 2.11 -16.29 -2.25
C PHE A 89 3.11 -16.17 -3.41
N GLU A 90 3.27 -17.22 -4.23
CA GLU A 90 4.12 -17.19 -5.41
C GLU A 90 3.79 -16.07 -6.41
N TYR A 91 2.50 -15.70 -6.53
CA TYR A 91 2.09 -14.58 -7.40
C TYR A 91 2.48 -13.22 -6.82
N LEU A 92 2.42 -13.10 -5.50
CA LEU A 92 2.87 -11.89 -4.79
C LEU A 92 4.40 -11.75 -4.89
N GLU A 93 5.12 -12.83 -4.63
CA GLU A 93 6.58 -12.93 -4.77
C GLU A 93 7.01 -12.50 -6.18
N ARG A 94 6.43 -13.11 -7.21
CA ARG A 94 6.72 -12.77 -8.61
C ARG A 94 6.43 -11.30 -8.93
N LYS A 95 5.33 -10.75 -8.44
CA LYS A 95 4.99 -9.35 -8.67
C LYS A 95 6.01 -8.41 -8.02
N ILE A 96 6.40 -8.67 -6.78
CA ILE A 96 7.45 -7.93 -6.10
C ILE A 96 8.77 -8.01 -6.89
N GLU A 97 9.16 -9.20 -7.36
CA GLU A 97 10.38 -9.37 -8.17
C GLU A 97 10.38 -8.52 -9.43
N ILE A 98 9.28 -8.55 -10.21
CA ILE A 98 9.14 -7.73 -11.43
C ILE A 98 9.35 -6.24 -11.12
N PHE A 99 8.72 -5.71 -10.07
CA PHE A 99 8.86 -4.29 -9.74
C PHE A 99 10.21 -3.94 -9.10
N LYS A 100 10.85 -4.86 -8.40
CA LYS A 100 12.25 -4.71 -7.96
C LYS A 100 13.20 -4.57 -9.15
N GLU A 101 13.00 -5.33 -10.22
CA GLU A 101 13.78 -5.17 -11.46
C GLU A 101 13.56 -3.79 -12.10
N LEU A 102 12.43 -3.13 -11.81
CA LEU A 102 12.14 -1.76 -12.21
C LEU A 102 12.63 -0.71 -11.19
N SER A 103 13.50 -1.11 -10.26
CA SER A 103 14.07 -0.26 -9.22
C SER A 103 13.04 0.30 -8.22
N VAL A 104 11.94 -0.40 -7.99
CA VAL A 104 11.02 -0.12 -6.89
C VAL A 104 11.57 -0.77 -5.63
N GLU A 105 11.75 0.01 -4.57
CA GLU A 105 12.24 -0.45 -3.27
C GLU A 105 11.15 -0.44 -2.20
N ASN A 106 10.10 0.37 -2.39
CA ASN A 106 9.04 0.54 -1.41
C ASN A 106 7.76 -0.16 -1.88
N PHE A 107 7.29 -1.11 -1.09
CA PHE A 107 6.08 -1.88 -1.36
C PHE A 107 5.07 -1.72 -0.24
N CYS A 108 3.79 -1.79 -0.60
CA CYS A 108 2.71 -1.82 0.36
C CYS A 108 1.73 -2.95 0.04
N ILE A 109 1.47 -3.83 1.00
CA ILE A 109 0.41 -4.83 0.86
C ILE A 109 -0.87 -4.24 1.45
N LEU A 110 -1.93 -4.20 0.63
CA LEU A 110 -3.20 -3.62 1.01
C LEU A 110 -4.22 -4.72 1.29
N PHE A 111 -4.69 -4.77 2.54
CA PHE A 111 -5.75 -5.65 3.01
C PHE A 111 -7.06 -4.91 3.28
N ASP A 112 -7.16 -3.66 2.81
CA ASP A 112 -8.38 -2.88 2.88
C ASP A 112 -9.49 -3.43 1.94
N ASP A 113 -10.72 -2.97 2.15
CA ASP A 113 -11.89 -3.35 1.34
C ASP A 113 -12.19 -4.86 1.31
N ILE A 114 -11.80 -5.61 2.34
CA ILE A 114 -12.12 -7.02 2.52
C ILE A 114 -13.42 -7.14 3.31
N PRO A 115 -14.40 -7.96 2.88
CA PRO A 115 -15.59 -8.24 3.68
C PRO A 115 -15.24 -8.81 5.05
N LYS A 116 -15.90 -8.33 6.13
CA LYS A 116 -15.59 -8.74 7.51
C LYS A 116 -15.55 -10.26 7.73
N GLU A 117 -16.46 -10.99 7.10
CA GLU A 117 -16.54 -12.45 7.16
C GLU A 117 -15.38 -13.17 6.47
N LYS A 118 -14.53 -12.43 5.74
CA LYS A 118 -13.35 -12.93 5.04
C LYS A 118 -12.04 -12.38 5.60
N GLU A 119 -12.10 -11.59 6.65
CA GLU A 119 -10.92 -11.11 7.34
C GLU A 119 -10.18 -12.31 7.97
N GLN A 120 -8.97 -12.54 7.51
CA GLN A 120 -8.11 -13.62 7.97
C GLN A 120 -6.84 -13.03 8.60
N PHE A 121 -6.93 -12.67 9.85
CA PHE A 121 -5.91 -11.90 10.56
C PHE A 121 -4.55 -12.60 10.63
N SER A 122 -4.55 -13.91 10.92
CA SER A 122 -3.33 -14.71 10.92
C SER A 122 -2.69 -14.81 9.53
N LEU A 123 -3.52 -14.91 8.48
CA LEU A 123 -3.05 -14.95 7.09
C LEU A 123 -2.35 -13.63 6.70
N HIS A 124 -2.92 -12.48 7.07
CA HIS A 124 -2.30 -11.18 6.78
C HIS A 124 -0.91 -11.09 7.42
N ARG A 125 -0.78 -11.49 8.71
CA ARG A 125 0.49 -11.54 9.40
C ARG A 125 1.47 -12.48 8.70
N GLU A 126 1.07 -13.71 8.40
CA GLU A 126 1.92 -14.70 7.75
C GLU A 126 2.42 -14.23 6.38
N VAL A 127 1.57 -13.55 5.59
CA VAL A 127 1.97 -12.97 4.31
C VAL A 127 3.01 -11.87 4.48
N LEU A 128 2.86 -10.98 5.47
CA LEU A 128 3.84 -9.93 5.74
C LEU A 128 5.18 -10.52 6.20
N GLU A 129 5.16 -11.53 7.07
CA GLU A 129 6.35 -12.25 7.54
C GLU A 129 7.07 -12.95 6.36
N LEU A 130 6.33 -13.61 5.47
CA LEU A 130 6.90 -14.22 4.26
C LEU A 130 7.51 -13.17 3.32
N CYS A 131 6.88 -12.01 3.17
CA CYS A 131 7.47 -10.92 2.38
C CYS A 131 8.81 -10.46 2.95
N LEU A 132 8.91 -10.28 4.27
CA LEU A 132 10.17 -9.89 4.91
C LEU A 132 11.25 -10.97 4.79
N GLU A 133 10.87 -12.24 4.96
CA GLU A 133 11.79 -13.37 4.82
C GLU A 133 12.37 -13.45 3.40
N LYS A 134 11.51 -13.34 2.39
CA LYS A 134 11.88 -13.46 0.98
C LYS A 134 12.62 -12.22 0.46
N PHE A 135 12.27 -11.06 0.96
CA PHE A 135 12.76 -9.76 0.47
C PHE A 135 13.30 -8.88 1.60
N PRO A 136 14.39 -9.27 2.26
CA PRO A 136 14.91 -8.52 3.42
C PRO A 136 15.40 -7.10 3.08
N ASN A 137 15.54 -6.75 1.81
CA ASN A 137 16.05 -5.47 1.34
C ASN A 137 14.97 -4.54 0.75
N ILE A 138 13.67 -4.88 0.88
CA ILE A 138 12.60 -3.96 0.51
C ILE A 138 12.12 -3.17 1.73
N ASN A 139 11.58 -1.99 1.48
CA ASN A 139 10.83 -1.23 2.47
C ASN A 139 9.36 -1.65 2.40
N LEU A 140 8.96 -2.57 3.26
CA LEU A 140 7.59 -3.08 3.30
C LEU A 140 6.73 -2.23 4.22
N SER A 141 5.52 -1.91 3.77
CA SER A 141 4.45 -1.28 4.55
C SER A 141 3.14 -2.01 4.33
N CYS A 142 2.12 -1.69 5.11
CA CYS A 142 0.83 -2.37 5.04
C CYS A 142 -0.34 -1.40 5.24
N VAL A 143 -1.39 -1.54 4.45
CA VAL A 143 -2.72 -1.03 4.78
C VAL A 143 -3.51 -2.19 5.39
N PRO A 144 -3.80 -2.18 6.70
CA PRO A 144 -4.53 -3.27 7.35
C PRO A 144 -6.01 -3.27 6.96
N SER A 145 -6.73 -4.37 7.17
CA SER A 145 -8.17 -4.42 6.89
C SER A 145 -8.98 -3.53 7.84
N GLN A 146 -8.44 -3.25 9.02
CA GLN A 146 -9.00 -2.30 9.99
C GLN A 146 -8.02 -1.14 10.15
N TYR A 147 -8.23 -0.08 9.38
CA TYR A 147 -7.30 1.04 9.23
C TYR A 147 -7.80 2.36 9.84
N CYS A 148 -8.85 2.31 10.66
CA CYS A 148 -9.31 3.46 11.44
C CYS A 148 -9.93 3.05 12.78
N LYS A 149 -10.00 3.98 13.73
CA LYS A 149 -10.49 3.73 15.09
C LYS A 149 -11.91 3.15 15.10
N ASN A 150 -12.82 3.69 14.31
CA ASN A 150 -14.20 3.20 14.26
C ASN A 150 -14.31 1.73 13.80
N MET A 151 -13.43 1.28 12.91
CA MET A 151 -13.42 -0.12 12.48
C MET A 151 -12.99 -1.03 13.63
N VAL A 152 -11.94 -0.65 14.36
CA VAL A 152 -11.39 -1.40 15.49
C VAL A 152 -12.38 -1.47 16.65
N GLU A 153 -13.00 -0.34 17.04
CA GLU A 153 -13.98 -0.30 18.14
C GLU A 153 -15.23 -1.13 17.86
N ASN A 154 -15.57 -1.33 16.59
CA ASN A 154 -16.70 -2.15 16.16
C ASN A 154 -16.33 -3.60 15.78
N SER A 155 -15.09 -4.01 16.08
CA SER A 155 -14.59 -5.36 15.86
C SER A 155 -14.31 -6.08 17.18
N ASN A 156 -14.05 -7.38 17.12
CA ASN A 156 -13.71 -8.19 18.29
C ASN A 156 -12.24 -8.05 18.73
N ASN A 157 -11.53 -7.01 18.36
CA ASN A 157 -10.11 -6.72 18.68
C ASN A 157 -9.07 -7.78 18.29
N ASP A 158 -9.46 -8.95 17.81
CA ASP A 158 -8.53 -10.04 17.48
C ASP A 158 -7.54 -9.63 16.38
N TYR A 159 -7.96 -8.72 15.48
CA TYR A 159 -7.12 -8.24 14.39
C TYR A 159 -5.89 -7.46 14.90
N LEU A 160 -6.09 -6.54 15.82
CA LEU A 160 -4.98 -5.77 16.39
C LEU A 160 -4.02 -6.67 17.18
N VAL A 161 -4.55 -7.70 17.86
CA VAL A 161 -3.72 -8.70 18.56
C VAL A 161 -2.84 -9.49 17.60
N GLU A 162 -3.33 -9.81 16.40
CA GLU A 162 -2.50 -10.45 15.38
C GLU A 162 -1.51 -9.48 14.75
N LEU A 163 -1.90 -8.23 14.50
CA LEU A 163 -0.97 -7.20 14.00
C LEU A 163 0.15 -6.89 14.99
N ASP A 164 -0.12 -6.91 16.30
CA ASP A 164 0.88 -6.68 17.34
C ASP A 164 2.00 -7.75 17.36
N LYS A 165 1.77 -8.89 16.73
CA LYS A 165 2.76 -9.96 16.56
C LYS A 165 3.64 -9.77 15.31
N VAL A 166 3.28 -8.88 14.39
CA VAL A 166 4.06 -8.57 13.20
C VAL A 166 5.34 -7.84 13.59
N ASP A 167 6.42 -8.05 12.83
CA ASP A 167 7.66 -7.30 13.03
C ASP A 167 7.39 -5.78 13.05
N ILE A 168 7.81 -5.13 14.13
CA ILE A 168 7.62 -3.71 14.39
C ILE A 168 8.26 -2.81 13.31
N SER A 169 9.10 -3.37 12.45
CA SER A 169 9.71 -2.64 11.33
C SER A 169 8.74 -2.32 10.19
N ILE A 170 7.56 -2.98 10.15
CA ILE A 170 6.56 -2.72 9.10
C ILE A 170 5.66 -1.55 9.51
N PRO A 171 5.70 -0.41 8.81
CA PRO A 171 4.77 0.68 9.04
C PRO A 171 3.35 0.31 8.58
N PHE A 172 2.35 0.70 9.38
CA PHE A 172 0.94 0.54 9.03
C PHE A 172 0.31 1.89 8.68
N PHE A 173 -0.43 1.92 7.57
CA PHE A 173 -1.22 3.10 7.19
C PHE A 173 -2.52 3.17 7.99
N TRP A 174 -2.85 4.38 8.48
CA TRP A 174 -3.99 4.63 9.35
C TRP A 174 -4.67 5.95 9.01
N THR A 175 -5.99 5.96 8.87
CA THR A 175 -6.74 7.17 8.47
C THR A 175 -7.28 7.99 9.65
N GLY A 176 -6.95 7.61 10.89
CA GLY A 176 -7.41 8.30 12.10
C GLY A 176 -8.72 7.75 12.66
N ASN A 177 -9.65 8.60 13.05
CA ASN A 177 -10.87 8.17 13.73
C ASN A 177 -11.87 7.48 12.79
N GLN A 178 -11.88 7.85 11.52
CA GLN A 178 -12.83 7.40 10.50
C GLN A 178 -12.11 7.05 9.21
N VAL A 179 -12.79 6.33 8.31
CA VAL A 179 -12.29 6.02 6.96
C VAL A 179 -11.89 7.29 6.21
N ILE A 180 -12.70 8.34 6.32
CA ILE A 180 -12.38 9.69 5.85
C ILE A 180 -12.44 10.62 7.05
N THR A 181 -11.27 10.98 7.58
CA THR A 181 -11.15 11.86 8.74
C THR A 181 -11.12 13.31 8.28
N SER A 182 -12.12 14.10 8.69
CA SER A 182 -12.24 15.52 8.34
C SER A 182 -11.55 16.48 9.31
N ASN A 183 -11.26 16.01 10.53
CA ASN A 183 -10.65 16.82 11.58
C ASN A 183 -9.46 16.06 12.18
N TYR A 184 -8.27 16.64 12.07
CA TYR A 184 -7.07 16.16 12.73
C TYR A 184 -6.81 17.05 13.95
N SER A 185 -6.76 16.45 15.14
CA SER A 185 -6.32 17.10 16.36
C SER A 185 -5.19 16.32 17.00
N ASP A 186 -4.28 17.00 17.71
CA ASP A 186 -3.13 16.37 18.37
C ASP A 186 -3.54 15.22 19.29
N ASN A 187 -4.70 15.33 19.97
CA ASN A 187 -5.24 14.29 20.83
C ASN A 187 -5.68 13.01 20.11
N ASN A 188 -5.84 13.04 18.78
CA ASN A 188 -6.21 11.88 17.98
C ASN A 188 -4.98 11.13 17.43
N ILE A 189 -3.80 11.77 17.52
CA ILE A 189 -2.54 11.25 17.01
C ILE A 189 -1.80 10.48 18.11
N ASP A 190 -1.85 10.96 19.35
CA ASP A 190 -1.06 10.44 20.47
C ASP A 190 -1.47 9.03 20.97
N SER A 191 -2.64 8.54 20.58
CA SER A 191 -3.14 7.24 21.07
C SER A 191 -2.71 6.03 20.25
N LEU A 192 -2.13 6.24 19.07
CA LEU A 192 -1.74 5.16 18.15
C LEU A 192 -0.42 5.55 17.48
N SER A 193 0.67 4.88 17.85
CA SER A 193 2.00 5.06 17.24
C SER A 193 2.07 4.54 15.78
N LEU A 194 0.99 4.68 15.03
CA LEU A 194 0.84 4.24 13.66
C LEU A 194 1.03 5.43 12.72
N ILE A 195 1.60 5.18 11.56
CA ILE A 195 1.83 6.21 10.54
C ILE A 195 0.49 6.75 10.06
N HIS A 196 0.33 8.05 10.17
CA HIS A 196 -0.84 8.76 9.66
C HIS A 196 -0.67 9.09 8.17
N ILE A 197 -1.73 8.87 7.40
CA ILE A 197 -1.85 9.34 6.03
C ILE A 197 -2.55 10.71 6.03
#